data_8c54d41a592d8bf2046d2982cc9630f9
#
_entry.id   8c54d41a592d8bf2046d2982cc9630f9
#
_cell.length_a   1.000
_cell.length_b   1.000
_cell.length_c   1.000
_cell.angle_alpha   90.00
_cell.angle_beta   90.00
_cell.angle_gamma   90.00
#
_symmetry.space_group_name_H-M   'P 1'
#
loop_
_entity.id
_entity.type
_entity.pdbx_description
1 polymer ?
#
loop_
_entity_poly.entity_id
_entity_poly.type
_entity_poly.pdbx_seq_one_letter_code
_entity_poly.pdbx_strand_id
1 'polypeptide(L)'
;MKKIKKRASILIKILEIYWDSNGIYGSPRITAILNKQGINISQKKVSNEMKFLNISSIHSSHFPHRKSTMTAEEKAIIHNLILNLDINRPNQVWTTDITYINTIYDGTLYLISYIDYFSKRIIGWHLSRTQKTSDILIAFNKAVKKRKPLPGLICHFDKGSQFRSKLYRQTIIDHHFLYSYTELNHSCDQNAAQESWHASLKKEWLSTRKLYHFEDAYATIMEYIEGFYNPKRIHSSLGYLSPIDYEKEFFSQKTPSK
;
A
#
# COMPACT_ATOMS: atom_id res chain seq x y z
N MET A 1 -31.33 10.64 30.39
CA MET A 1 -30.74 11.70 29.53
C MET A 1 -29.22 11.57 29.28
N LYS A 2 -28.35 11.36 30.28
CA LYS A 2 -26.87 11.25 30.10
C LYS A 2 -26.44 10.13 29.12
N LYS A 3 -27.05 8.92 29.15
CA LYS A 3 -26.71 7.80 28.25
C LYS A 3 -27.05 8.10 26.78
N ILE A 4 -28.18 8.78 26.52
CA ILE A 4 -28.61 9.15 25.16
C ILE A 4 -27.65 10.20 24.55
N LYS A 5 -27.30 11.24 25.33
CA LYS A 5 -26.34 12.26 24.89
C LYS A 5 -24.96 11.65 24.59
N LYS A 6 -24.48 10.72 25.45
CA LYS A 6 -23.20 10.03 25.22
C LYS A 6 -23.23 9.17 23.94
N ARG A 7 -24.33 8.44 23.66
CA ARG A 7 -24.47 7.65 22.45
C ARG A 7 -24.50 8.53 21.20
N ALA A 8 -25.27 9.64 21.24
CA ALA A 8 -25.33 10.59 20.14
C ALA A 8 -23.95 11.17 19.77
N SER A 9 -23.15 11.54 20.77
CA SER A 9 -21.77 12.02 20.57
C SER A 9 -20.89 10.96 19.90
N ILE A 10 -21.02 9.68 20.25
CA ILE A 10 -20.27 8.58 19.64
C ILE A 10 -20.71 8.39 18.17
N LEU A 11 -22.01 8.43 17.88
CA LEU A 11 -22.53 8.31 16.52
C LEU A 11 -22.00 9.40 15.59
N ILE A 12 -21.99 10.66 16.08
CA ILE A 12 -21.43 11.78 15.32
C ILE A 12 -19.95 11.54 15.00
N LYS A 13 -19.16 11.16 15.98
CA LYS A 13 -17.73 10.88 15.77
C LYS A 13 -17.48 9.71 14.82
N ILE A 14 -18.30 8.66 14.86
CA ILE A 14 -18.22 7.56 13.88
C ILE A 14 -18.49 8.07 12.47
N LEU A 15 -19.49 8.93 12.28
CA LEU A 15 -19.83 9.54 11.00
C LEU A 15 -18.70 10.46 10.50
N GLU A 16 -18.16 11.32 11.35
CA GLU A 16 -17.02 12.19 11.01
C GLU A 16 -15.84 11.37 10.49
N ILE A 17 -15.38 10.37 11.24
CA ILE A 17 -14.26 9.49 10.84
C ILE A 17 -14.58 8.72 9.55
N TYR A 18 -15.82 8.26 9.40
CA TYR A 18 -16.27 7.55 8.20
C TYR A 18 -16.21 8.44 6.95
N TRP A 19 -16.74 9.65 7.03
CA TRP A 19 -16.75 10.59 5.91
C TRP A 19 -15.36 11.18 5.64
N ASP A 20 -14.55 11.46 6.66
CA ASP A 20 -13.15 11.90 6.49
C ASP A 20 -12.30 10.86 5.76
N SER A 21 -12.67 9.58 5.87
CA SER A 21 -12.03 8.50 5.11
C SER A 21 -12.71 8.20 3.76
N ASN A 22 -13.66 9.01 3.30
CA ASN A 22 -14.46 8.75 2.09
C ASN A 22 -15.15 7.37 2.11
N GLY A 23 -15.65 6.93 3.28
CA GLY A 23 -16.31 5.63 3.43
C GLY A 23 -15.37 4.41 3.41
N ILE A 24 -14.06 4.62 3.43
CA ILE A 24 -13.06 3.55 3.34
C ILE A 24 -12.94 2.79 4.67
N TYR A 25 -13.06 3.47 5.82
CA TYR A 25 -12.83 2.87 7.12
C TYR A 25 -14.02 2.08 7.63
N GLY A 26 -13.76 0.82 7.99
CA GLY A 26 -14.70 -0.04 8.72
C GLY A 26 -14.48 0.01 10.22
N SER A 27 -15.29 -0.78 10.95
CA SER A 27 -15.27 -0.80 12.43
C SER A 27 -13.88 -0.97 13.07
N PRO A 28 -12.91 -1.75 12.53
CA PRO A 28 -11.60 -1.86 13.15
C PRO A 28 -10.83 -0.53 13.18
N ARG A 29 -10.75 0.16 12.04
CA ARG A 29 -10.03 1.43 11.91
C ARG A 29 -10.72 2.56 12.69
N ILE A 30 -12.05 2.65 12.61
CA ILE A 30 -12.84 3.63 13.36
C ILE A 30 -12.65 3.41 14.88
N THR A 31 -12.66 2.16 15.34
CA THR A 31 -12.40 1.84 16.74
C THR A 31 -11.01 2.30 17.19
N ALA A 32 -9.99 2.03 16.36
CA ALA A 32 -8.62 2.44 16.68
C ALA A 32 -8.49 3.97 16.81
N ILE A 33 -9.12 4.72 15.91
CA ILE A 33 -9.11 6.19 15.96
C ILE A 33 -9.84 6.71 17.22
N LEU A 34 -11.03 6.17 17.51
CA LEU A 34 -11.80 6.58 18.70
C LEU A 34 -11.03 6.30 19.99
N ASN A 35 -10.39 5.14 20.12
CA ASN A 35 -9.59 4.79 21.28
C ASN A 35 -8.35 5.70 21.41
N LYS A 36 -7.70 6.04 20.31
CA LYS A 36 -6.59 7.01 20.29
C LYS A 36 -7.03 8.43 20.71
N GLN A 37 -8.30 8.78 20.46
CA GLN A 37 -8.92 10.03 20.93
C GLN A 37 -9.42 9.95 22.39
N GLY A 38 -9.10 8.89 23.14
CA GLY A 38 -9.50 8.69 24.53
C GLY A 38 -10.94 8.17 24.73
N ILE A 39 -11.61 7.74 23.65
CA ILE A 39 -12.95 7.15 23.74
C ILE A 39 -12.81 5.63 23.80
N ASN A 40 -12.80 5.07 24.99
CA ASN A 40 -12.74 3.62 25.18
C ASN A 40 -14.02 2.94 24.67
N ILE A 41 -13.94 2.28 23.51
CA ILE A 41 -15.05 1.62 22.83
C ILE A 41 -14.58 0.32 22.15
N SER A 42 -15.38 -0.74 22.24
CA SER A 42 -15.08 -1.99 21.57
C SER A 42 -15.44 -1.97 20.07
N GLN A 43 -14.71 -2.73 19.27
CA GLN A 43 -14.99 -2.88 17.84
C GLN A 43 -16.41 -3.40 17.57
N LYS A 44 -16.90 -4.36 18.40
CA LYS A 44 -18.28 -4.87 18.30
C LYS A 44 -19.31 -3.75 18.47
N LYS A 45 -19.07 -2.84 19.42
CA LYS A 45 -19.95 -1.68 19.64
C LYS A 45 -19.93 -0.74 18.42
N VAL A 46 -18.76 -0.39 17.91
CA VAL A 46 -18.62 0.44 16.68
C VAL A 46 -19.32 -0.23 15.49
N SER A 47 -19.13 -1.54 15.28
CA SER A 47 -19.80 -2.30 14.22
C SER A 47 -21.33 -2.22 14.32
N ASN A 48 -21.88 -2.33 15.52
CA ASN A 48 -23.33 -2.23 15.75
C ASN A 48 -23.84 -0.79 15.48
N GLU A 49 -23.10 0.23 15.89
CA GLU A 49 -23.49 1.62 15.62
C GLU A 49 -23.37 1.96 14.13
N MET A 50 -22.38 1.42 13.40
CA MET A 50 -22.28 1.55 11.94
C MET A 50 -23.48 0.92 11.23
N LYS A 51 -23.92 -0.28 11.68
CA LYS A 51 -25.16 -0.91 11.18
C LYS A 51 -26.39 -0.06 11.45
N PHE A 52 -26.51 0.50 12.67
CA PHE A 52 -27.59 1.40 13.01
C PHE A 52 -27.64 2.65 12.13
N LEU A 53 -26.47 3.18 11.75
CA LEU A 53 -26.33 4.33 10.83
C LEU A 53 -26.49 3.94 9.35
N ASN A 54 -26.70 2.64 9.06
CA ASN A 54 -26.74 2.09 7.70
C ASN A 54 -25.50 2.45 6.85
N ILE A 55 -24.32 2.43 7.47
CA ILE A 55 -23.03 2.66 6.82
C ILE A 55 -22.16 1.43 6.88
N SER A 56 -21.40 1.17 5.80
CA SER A 56 -20.46 0.06 5.70
C SER A 56 -19.21 0.47 4.93
N SER A 57 -18.07 -0.12 5.29
CA SER A 57 -16.83 0.10 4.56
C SER A 57 -16.96 -0.41 3.12
N ILE A 58 -16.33 0.29 2.18
CA ILE A 58 -16.20 -0.14 0.78
C ILE A 58 -15.56 -1.54 0.63
N HIS A 59 -14.82 -2.01 1.64
CA HIS A 59 -14.24 -3.36 1.69
C HIS A 59 -15.22 -4.46 2.13
N SER A 60 -16.42 -4.13 2.57
CA SER A 60 -17.40 -5.12 3.07
C SER A 60 -18.03 -5.98 1.97
N SER A 61 -17.90 -5.62 0.69
CA SER A 61 -18.30 -6.46 -0.44
C SER A 61 -17.31 -7.61 -0.66
N HIS A 62 -17.75 -8.85 -0.40
CA HIS A 62 -16.96 -10.06 -0.66
C HIS A 62 -16.79 -10.28 -2.18
N PHE A 63 -15.53 -10.28 -2.64
CA PHE A 63 -15.16 -10.97 -3.88
C PHE A 63 -14.57 -12.33 -3.52
N PRO A 64 -14.95 -13.42 -4.19
CA PRO A 64 -14.36 -14.73 -3.93
C PRO A 64 -12.88 -14.72 -4.32
N HIS A 65 -12.02 -15.04 -3.36
CA HIS A 65 -10.61 -15.31 -3.63
C HIS A 65 -10.51 -16.59 -4.49
N ARG A 66 -9.95 -16.49 -5.68
CA ARG A 66 -9.50 -17.67 -6.44
C ARG A 66 -8.29 -18.27 -5.71
N LYS A 67 -8.47 -19.43 -5.10
CA LYS A 67 -7.37 -20.26 -4.64
C LYS A 67 -6.63 -20.82 -5.86
N SER A 68 -5.37 -20.46 -6.03
CA SER A 68 -4.45 -21.11 -6.94
C SER A 68 -3.98 -22.41 -6.29
N THR A 69 -4.32 -23.56 -6.86
CA THR A 69 -3.78 -24.88 -6.49
C THR A 69 -2.49 -25.13 -7.25
N MET A 70 -1.40 -25.40 -6.54
CA MET A 70 -0.10 -25.69 -7.12
C MET A 70 0.49 -27.00 -6.59
N THR A 71 1.18 -27.71 -7.45
CA THR A 71 1.83 -28.99 -7.20
C THR A 71 3.26 -28.84 -6.64
N ALA A 72 3.67 -29.86 -5.86
CA ALA A 72 4.87 -29.84 -4.99
C ALA A 72 6.24 -29.94 -5.71
N GLU A 73 6.31 -30.02 -7.05
CA GLU A 73 7.52 -30.37 -7.79
C GLU A 73 8.38 -29.21 -8.33
N GLU A 74 7.94 -27.97 -8.11
CA GLU A 74 8.65 -26.78 -8.64
C GLU A 74 9.53 -26.07 -7.60
N LYS A 75 10.18 -26.81 -6.73
CA LYS A 75 11.18 -26.26 -5.78
C LYS A 75 12.54 -26.11 -6.47
N ALA A 76 12.72 -25.09 -7.29
CA ALA A 76 14.02 -24.74 -7.83
C ALA A 76 14.50 -23.40 -7.28
N ILE A 77 15.77 -23.32 -7.06
CA ILE A 77 16.68 -22.24 -6.64
C ILE A 77 16.00 -20.87 -6.44
N ILE A 78 15.75 -20.53 -5.20
CA ILE A 78 15.13 -19.29 -4.77
C ILE A 78 16.23 -18.23 -4.62
N HIS A 79 16.28 -17.27 -5.52
CA HIS A 79 17.07 -16.04 -5.33
C HIS A 79 16.26 -15.00 -4.51
N ASN A 80 15.50 -15.48 -3.55
CA ASN A 80 14.67 -14.67 -2.69
C ASN A 80 15.43 -14.28 -1.42
N LEU A 81 15.98 -13.08 -1.43
CA LEU A 81 16.76 -12.56 -0.30
C LEU A 81 15.90 -12.12 0.89
N ILE A 82 14.57 -12.09 0.76
CA ILE A 82 13.68 -11.58 1.83
C ILE A 82 12.95 -12.68 2.60
N LEU A 83 13.06 -13.93 2.20
CA LEU A 83 12.25 -15.04 2.73
C LEU A 83 12.33 -15.21 4.26
N ASN A 84 13.52 -15.03 4.82
CA ASN A 84 13.77 -15.14 6.27
C ASN A 84 14.42 -13.88 6.83
N LEU A 85 14.27 -12.75 6.14
CA LEU A 85 14.89 -11.51 6.55
C LEU A 85 14.00 -10.80 7.57
N ASP A 86 14.56 -10.46 8.73
CA ASP A 86 13.92 -9.52 9.65
C ASP A 86 14.00 -8.10 9.08
N ILE A 87 12.84 -7.61 8.63
CA ILE A 87 12.72 -6.28 8.03
C ILE A 87 12.29 -5.31 9.12
N ASN A 88 13.26 -4.61 9.70
CA ASN A 88 13.10 -3.80 10.90
C ASN A 88 13.42 -2.31 10.75
N ARG A 89 13.66 -1.83 9.52
CA ARG A 89 13.97 -0.43 9.25
C ARG A 89 13.52 0.02 7.84
N PRO A 90 13.26 1.33 7.66
CA PRO A 90 13.03 1.89 6.32
C PRO A 90 14.26 1.73 5.41
N ASN A 91 14.02 1.62 4.11
CA ASN A 91 15.03 1.45 3.07
C ASN A 91 15.90 0.18 3.21
N GLN A 92 15.38 -0.86 3.86
CA GLN A 92 16.03 -2.17 3.89
C GLN A 92 15.59 -3.02 2.70
N VAL A 93 14.30 -3.02 2.39
CA VAL A 93 13.70 -3.72 1.25
C VAL A 93 12.71 -2.81 0.56
N TRP A 94 12.85 -2.67 -0.73
CA TRP A 94 11.83 -2.07 -1.60
C TRP A 94 11.22 -3.14 -2.48
N THR A 95 9.90 -3.14 -2.55
CA THR A 95 9.17 -3.99 -3.50
C THR A 95 8.63 -3.14 -4.64
N THR A 96 8.53 -3.73 -5.83
CA THR A 96 7.96 -3.08 -7.01
C THR A 96 7.07 -4.03 -7.78
N ASP A 97 6.06 -3.48 -8.40
CA ASP A 97 5.14 -4.20 -9.28
C ASP A 97 4.44 -3.22 -10.24
N ILE A 98 3.78 -3.78 -11.25
CA ILE A 98 3.02 -3.04 -12.26
C ILE A 98 1.56 -3.42 -12.15
N THR A 99 0.67 -2.43 -12.04
CA THR A 99 -0.78 -2.67 -12.13
C THR A 99 -1.40 -1.91 -13.28
N TYR A 100 -2.54 -2.42 -13.77
CA TYR A 100 -3.28 -1.88 -14.91
C TYR A 100 -4.35 -0.91 -14.43
N ILE A 101 -4.44 0.23 -15.10
CA ILE A 101 -5.44 1.28 -14.88
C ILE A 101 -6.17 1.53 -16.21
N ASN A 102 -7.46 1.24 -16.25
CA ASN A 102 -8.24 1.43 -17.46
C ASN A 102 -8.83 2.84 -17.50
N THR A 103 -8.70 3.50 -18.64
CA THR A 103 -9.36 4.75 -18.97
C THR A 103 -10.38 4.53 -20.09
N ILE A 104 -11.31 5.48 -20.23
CA ILE A 104 -12.39 5.36 -21.22
C ILE A 104 -11.86 5.61 -22.62
N TYR A 105 -10.99 6.61 -22.81
CA TYR A 105 -10.55 7.04 -24.15
C TYR A 105 -9.11 6.64 -24.47
N ASP A 106 -8.22 6.58 -23.45
CA ASP A 106 -6.79 6.27 -23.69
C ASP A 106 -6.45 4.78 -23.48
N GLY A 107 -7.48 3.95 -23.19
CA GLY A 107 -7.28 2.50 -23.01
C GLY A 107 -6.58 2.16 -21.70
N THR A 108 -5.75 1.12 -21.73
CA THR A 108 -5.05 0.62 -20.54
C THR A 108 -3.74 1.35 -20.31
N LEU A 109 -3.58 1.90 -19.11
CA LEU A 109 -2.36 2.50 -18.60
C LEU A 109 -1.68 1.56 -17.60
N TYR A 110 -0.41 1.77 -17.37
CA TYR A 110 0.46 0.95 -16.52
C TYR A 110 0.98 1.81 -15.37
N LEU A 111 0.61 1.46 -14.14
CA LEU A 111 1.12 2.11 -12.94
C LEU A 111 2.23 1.25 -12.35
N ILE A 112 3.45 1.76 -12.39
CA ILE A 112 4.62 1.19 -11.75
C ILE A 112 4.77 1.85 -10.38
N SER A 113 4.91 1.06 -9.30
CA SER A 113 5.09 1.58 -7.95
C SER A 113 6.23 0.89 -7.21
N TYR A 114 6.96 1.67 -6.42
CA TYR A 114 7.95 1.22 -5.45
C TYR A 114 7.44 1.48 -4.04
N ILE A 115 7.43 0.43 -3.23
CA ILE A 115 6.98 0.45 -1.83
C ILE A 115 8.15 0.13 -0.93
N ASP A 116 8.34 0.92 0.11
CA ASP A 116 9.18 0.53 1.24
C ASP A 116 8.45 -0.57 2.03
N TYR A 117 9.05 -1.77 2.07
CA TYR A 117 8.38 -2.93 2.66
C TYR A 117 8.14 -2.78 4.17
N PHE A 118 9.02 -2.08 4.88
CA PHE A 118 8.89 -1.81 6.31
C PHE A 118 7.70 -0.90 6.62
N SER A 119 7.67 0.27 5.98
CA SER A 119 6.67 1.32 6.28
C SER A 119 5.41 1.26 5.42
N LYS A 120 5.36 0.41 4.40
CA LYS A 120 4.31 0.36 3.38
C LYS A 120 4.16 1.68 2.60
N ARG A 121 5.11 2.59 2.69
CA ARG A 121 5.10 3.89 2.01
C ARG A 121 5.38 3.74 0.53
N ILE A 122 4.56 4.37 -0.30
CA ILE A 122 4.84 4.51 -1.74
C ILE A 122 5.93 5.58 -1.88
N ILE A 123 7.10 5.16 -2.31
CA ILE A 123 8.31 6.00 -2.35
C ILE A 123 8.65 6.51 -3.74
N GLY A 124 8.20 5.79 -4.77
CA GLY A 124 8.30 6.19 -6.17
C GLY A 124 7.20 5.57 -7.00
N TRP A 125 6.69 6.29 -7.97
CA TRP A 125 5.68 5.78 -8.89
C TRP A 125 5.74 6.49 -10.24
N HIS A 126 5.25 5.80 -11.27
CA HIS A 126 5.14 6.32 -12.62
C HIS A 126 3.92 5.71 -13.30
N LEU A 127 3.09 6.55 -13.91
CA LEU A 127 2.01 6.14 -14.80
C LEU A 127 2.50 6.27 -16.24
N SER A 128 2.31 5.22 -17.04
CA SER A 128 2.77 5.17 -18.42
C SER A 128 1.72 4.55 -19.34
N ARG A 129 1.82 4.85 -20.62
CA ARG A 129 1.10 4.14 -21.69
C ARG A 129 1.77 2.83 -22.10
N THR A 130 2.96 2.55 -21.60
CA THR A 130 3.73 1.34 -21.85
C THR A 130 4.25 0.72 -20.57
N GLN A 131 4.69 -0.53 -20.62
CA GLN A 131 5.33 -1.23 -19.50
C GLN A 131 6.79 -1.60 -19.83
N LYS A 132 7.48 -0.70 -20.49
CA LYS A 132 8.89 -0.90 -20.86
C LYS A 132 9.80 -0.76 -19.64
N THR A 133 11.00 -1.33 -19.73
CA THR A 133 12.03 -1.17 -18.69
C THR A 133 12.34 0.31 -18.41
N SER A 134 12.30 1.18 -19.42
CA SER A 134 12.47 2.63 -19.25
C SER A 134 11.45 3.24 -18.27
N ASP A 135 10.20 2.78 -18.34
CA ASP A 135 9.13 3.29 -17.46
C ASP A 135 9.35 2.87 -16.00
N ILE A 136 9.84 1.63 -15.81
CA ILE A 136 10.23 1.12 -14.48
C ILE A 136 11.38 1.95 -13.91
N LEU A 137 12.38 2.26 -14.73
CA LEU A 137 13.53 3.07 -14.32
C LEU A 137 13.13 4.50 -13.95
N ILE A 138 12.11 5.09 -14.58
CA ILE A 138 11.56 6.40 -14.17
C ILE A 138 11.03 6.34 -12.75
N ALA A 139 10.22 5.32 -12.41
CA ALA A 139 9.68 5.13 -11.06
C ALA A 139 10.81 4.85 -10.05
N PHE A 140 11.78 4.00 -10.42
CA PHE A 140 12.97 3.70 -9.61
C PHE A 140 13.77 4.95 -9.28
N ASN A 141 14.12 5.74 -10.29
CA ASN A 141 14.90 6.95 -10.11
C ASN A 141 14.20 8.00 -9.23
N LYS A 142 12.85 8.10 -9.32
CA LYS A 142 12.05 8.93 -8.40
C LYS A 142 12.19 8.43 -6.96
N ALA A 143 12.12 7.11 -6.73
CA ALA A 143 12.30 6.52 -5.42
C ALA A 143 13.71 6.78 -4.86
N VAL A 144 14.75 6.52 -5.66
CA VAL A 144 16.15 6.76 -5.27
C VAL A 144 16.40 8.23 -4.93
N LYS A 145 15.93 9.16 -5.78
CA LYS A 145 16.06 10.61 -5.54
C LYS A 145 15.37 11.05 -4.26
N LYS A 146 14.17 10.51 -3.98
CA LYS A 146 13.36 10.85 -2.80
C LYS A 146 13.97 10.29 -1.50
N ARG A 147 14.50 9.07 -1.56
CA ARG A 147 14.90 8.30 -0.36
C ARG A 147 16.40 8.31 -0.09
N LYS A 148 17.23 8.47 -1.11
CA LYS A 148 18.71 8.44 -1.03
C LYS A 148 19.19 7.23 -0.21
N PRO A 149 18.78 6.00 -0.56
CA PRO A 149 19.09 4.81 0.23
C PRO A 149 20.60 4.52 0.21
N LEU A 150 21.09 3.90 1.29
CA LEU A 150 22.45 3.44 1.38
C LEU A 150 22.68 2.17 0.53
N PRO A 151 23.92 1.85 0.15
CA PRO A 151 24.27 0.57 -0.44
C PRO A 151 23.74 -0.61 0.38
N GLY A 152 23.39 -1.72 -0.31
CA GLY A 152 22.85 -2.91 0.33
C GLY A 152 21.32 -2.93 0.45
N LEU A 153 20.60 -1.90 -0.06
CA LEU A 153 19.15 -1.98 -0.23
C LEU A 153 18.78 -3.19 -1.09
N ILE A 154 17.79 -3.97 -0.68
CA ILE A 154 17.22 -5.06 -1.47
C ILE A 154 16.08 -4.54 -2.31
N CYS A 155 16.20 -4.64 -3.64
CA CYS A 155 15.11 -4.42 -4.58
C CYS A 155 14.47 -5.77 -4.92
N HIS A 156 13.26 -6.00 -4.45
CA HIS A 156 12.51 -7.23 -4.64
C HIS A 156 11.32 -7.04 -5.58
N PHE A 157 11.11 -7.97 -6.50
CA PHE A 157 10.04 -7.93 -7.50
C PHE A 157 9.58 -9.35 -7.85
N ASP A 158 8.43 -9.43 -8.51
CA ASP A 158 7.91 -10.67 -9.04
C ASP A 158 8.50 -11.01 -10.43
N LYS A 159 7.96 -12.04 -11.09
CA LYS A 159 8.48 -12.62 -12.35
C LYS A 159 8.36 -11.74 -13.60
N GLY A 160 7.93 -10.51 -13.53
CA GLY A 160 7.75 -9.67 -14.70
C GLY A 160 9.01 -9.63 -15.58
N SER A 161 8.86 -9.92 -16.88
CA SER A 161 9.99 -9.96 -17.83
C SER A 161 10.75 -8.63 -17.89
N GLN A 162 10.06 -7.53 -17.65
CA GLN A 162 10.60 -6.16 -17.63
C GLN A 162 11.64 -5.97 -16.54
N PHE A 163 11.38 -6.55 -15.35
CA PHE A 163 12.29 -6.50 -14.19
C PHE A 163 13.53 -7.40 -14.40
N ARG A 164 13.44 -8.40 -15.27
CA ARG A 164 14.55 -9.31 -15.62
C ARG A 164 15.46 -8.77 -16.71
N SER A 165 15.16 -7.60 -17.26
CA SER A 165 15.97 -6.99 -18.32
C SER A 165 17.40 -6.70 -17.83
N LYS A 166 18.37 -6.85 -18.75
CA LYS A 166 19.79 -6.57 -18.45
C LYS A 166 19.97 -5.13 -17.98
N LEU A 167 19.25 -4.19 -18.58
CA LEU A 167 19.31 -2.76 -18.22
C LEU A 167 18.86 -2.53 -16.77
N TYR A 168 17.71 -3.09 -16.37
CA TYR A 168 17.20 -2.92 -14.99
C TYR A 168 18.15 -3.55 -13.98
N ARG A 169 18.61 -4.78 -14.24
CA ARG A 169 19.56 -5.48 -13.36
C ARG A 169 20.85 -4.70 -13.19
N GLN A 170 21.42 -4.18 -14.30
CA GLN A 170 22.65 -3.39 -14.25
C GLN A 170 22.45 -2.12 -13.43
N THR A 171 21.32 -1.41 -13.62
CA THR A 171 21.01 -0.19 -12.84
C THR A 171 20.96 -0.48 -11.34
N ILE A 172 20.37 -1.59 -10.90
CA ILE A 172 20.34 -1.98 -9.47
C ILE A 172 21.77 -2.20 -8.95
N ILE A 173 22.61 -2.91 -9.72
CA ILE A 173 24.00 -3.18 -9.36
C ILE A 173 24.83 -1.90 -9.30
N ASP A 174 24.67 -0.99 -10.24
CA ASP A 174 25.40 0.29 -10.30
C ASP A 174 25.11 1.20 -9.07
N HIS A 175 23.92 1.05 -8.50
CA HIS A 175 23.56 1.68 -7.23
C HIS A 175 24.09 0.93 -5.99
N HIS A 176 24.82 -0.18 -6.16
CA HIS A 176 25.25 -1.08 -5.08
C HIS A 176 24.07 -1.67 -4.27
N PHE A 177 22.93 -1.90 -4.93
CA PHE A 177 21.76 -2.54 -4.35
C PHE A 177 21.72 -4.02 -4.70
N LEU A 178 20.98 -4.78 -3.90
CA LEU A 178 20.82 -6.22 -4.08
C LEU A 178 19.56 -6.49 -4.91
N TYR A 179 19.75 -7.31 -5.93
CA TYR A 179 18.70 -7.74 -6.84
C TYR A 179 18.06 -9.03 -6.32
N SER A 180 16.77 -8.99 -6.02
CA SER A 180 16.03 -10.11 -5.44
C SER A 180 14.73 -10.34 -6.18
N TYR A 181 14.42 -11.58 -6.49
CA TYR A 181 13.16 -11.94 -7.13
C TYR A 181 12.71 -13.35 -6.72
N THR A 182 11.43 -13.61 -6.90
CA THR A 182 10.84 -14.93 -6.67
C THR A 182 10.79 -15.69 -7.98
N GLU A 183 11.49 -16.84 -8.08
CA GLU A 183 11.51 -17.65 -9.31
C GLU A 183 10.28 -18.54 -9.48
N LEU A 184 9.61 -18.94 -8.43
CA LEU A 184 8.52 -19.90 -8.46
C LEU A 184 7.24 -19.41 -7.81
N ASN A 185 6.17 -20.03 -8.23
CA ASN A 185 4.75 -19.79 -7.98
C ASN A 185 4.26 -19.75 -6.51
N HIS A 186 5.11 -19.57 -5.52
CA HIS A 186 4.76 -19.58 -4.08
C HIS A 186 4.73 -18.20 -3.42
N SER A 187 4.48 -17.13 -4.15
CA SER A 187 4.74 -15.79 -3.67
C SER A 187 3.52 -15.01 -3.17
N CYS A 188 2.41 -15.65 -2.81
CA CYS A 188 1.27 -14.91 -2.25
C CYS A 188 1.66 -14.05 -1.03
N ASP A 189 2.62 -14.50 -0.22
CA ASP A 189 3.05 -13.74 0.96
C ASP A 189 4.17 -12.72 0.66
N GLN A 190 4.95 -12.93 -0.40
CA GLN A 190 6.16 -12.16 -0.67
C GLN A 190 5.89 -10.85 -1.41
N ASN A 191 4.82 -10.79 -2.21
CA ASN A 191 4.36 -9.57 -2.87
C ASN A 191 3.07 -9.00 -2.25
N ALA A 192 2.67 -9.53 -1.08
CA ALA A 192 1.44 -9.13 -0.39
C ALA A 192 1.32 -7.61 -0.16
N ALA A 193 2.46 -6.91 0.01
CA ALA A 193 2.46 -5.46 0.14
C ALA A 193 1.99 -4.77 -1.15
N GLN A 194 2.44 -5.22 -2.32
CA GLN A 194 2.04 -4.69 -3.62
C GLN A 194 0.59 -5.09 -3.95
N GLU A 195 0.22 -6.35 -3.73
CA GLU A 195 -1.14 -6.82 -3.96
C GLU A 195 -2.15 -6.04 -3.09
N SER A 196 -1.85 -5.87 -1.81
CA SER A 196 -2.68 -5.08 -0.89
C SER A 196 -2.78 -3.61 -1.30
N TRP A 197 -1.67 -3.01 -1.75
CA TRP A 197 -1.63 -1.65 -2.27
C TRP A 197 -2.50 -1.51 -3.52
N HIS A 198 -2.31 -2.38 -4.52
CA HIS A 198 -3.08 -2.33 -5.77
C HIS A 198 -4.57 -2.56 -5.52
N ALA A 199 -4.93 -3.51 -4.65
CA ALA A 199 -6.31 -3.76 -4.27
C ALA A 199 -6.92 -2.54 -3.56
N SER A 200 -6.17 -1.90 -2.66
CA SER A 200 -6.60 -0.69 -1.96
C SER A 200 -6.83 0.46 -2.94
N LEU A 201 -5.86 0.77 -3.82
CA LEU A 201 -6.01 1.81 -4.84
C LEU A 201 -7.26 1.58 -5.69
N LYS A 202 -7.41 0.37 -6.26
CA LYS A 202 -8.53 0.04 -7.14
C LYS A 202 -9.86 0.12 -6.42
N LYS A 203 -9.96 -0.43 -5.22
CA LYS A 203 -11.22 -0.54 -4.48
C LYS A 203 -11.59 0.74 -3.75
N GLU A 204 -10.63 1.40 -3.12
CA GLU A 204 -10.89 2.57 -2.28
C GLU A 204 -11.04 3.85 -3.09
N TRP A 205 -10.38 3.92 -4.26
CA TRP A 205 -10.27 5.20 -4.97
C TRP A 205 -10.74 5.16 -6.42
N LEU A 206 -10.33 4.13 -7.20
CA LEU A 206 -10.66 4.09 -8.61
C LEU A 206 -12.06 3.56 -8.89
N SER A 207 -12.61 2.66 -8.07
CA SER A 207 -13.91 2.02 -8.29
C SER A 207 -15.09 3.02 -8.33
N THR A 208 -14.95 4.17 -7.70
CA THR A 208 -15.99 5.22 -7.61
C THR A 208 -15.77 6.36 -8.59
N ARG A 209 -14.71 6.30 -9.41
CA ARG A 209 -14.31 7.38 -10.34
C ARG A 209 -14.29 6.90 -11.77
N LYS A 210 -14.71 7.76 -12.70
CA LYS A 210 -14.55 7.56 -14.14
C LYS A 210 -13.26 8.26 -14.55
N LEU A 211 -12.33 7.51 -15.12
CA LEU A 211 -11.09 8.02 -15.68
C LEU A 211 -11.26 8.11 -17.20
N TYR A 212 -11.30 9.30 -17.73
CA TYR A 212 -11.51 9.50 -19.16
C TYR A 212 -10.20 9.41 -19.93
N HIS A 213 -9.18 10.15 -19.49
CA HIS A 213 -7.88 10.28 -20.13
C HIS A 213 -6.72 9.95 -19.18
N PHE A 214 -5.51 9.98 -19.71
CA PHE A 214 -4.26 9.81 -18.94
C PHE A 214 -4.15 10.82 -17.80
N GLU A 215 -4.48 12.07 -18.06
CA GLU A 215 -4.37 13.19 -17.13
C GLU A 215 -5.30 12.99 -15.92
N ASP A 216 -6.52 12.50 -16.14
CA ASP A 216 -7.47 12.17 -15.06
C ASP A 216 -6.92 11.04 -14.19
N ALA A 217 -6.40 10.00 -14.84
CA ALA A 217 -5.79 8.87 -14.13
C ALA A 217 -4.57 9.31 -13.32
N TYR A 218 -3.71 10.14 -13.91
CA TYR A 218 -2.51 10.67 -13.25
C TYR A 218 -2.87 11.52 -12.02
N ALA A 219 -3.78 12.48 -12.18
CA ALA A 219 -4.22 13.35 -11.09
C ALA A 219 -4.88 12.54 -9.95
N THR A 220 -5.75 11.59 -10.30
CA THR A 220 -6.44 10.73 -9.35
C THR A 220 -5.47 9.85 -8.55
N ILE A 221 -4.47 9.26 -9.21
CA ILE A 221 -3.44 8.43 -8.56
C ILE A 221 -2.53 9.29 -7.68
N MET A 222 -2.13 10.46 -8.15
CA MET A 222 -1.32 11.41 -7.38
C MET A 222 -2.05 11.85 -6.10
N GLU A 223 -3.33 12.21 -6.22
CA GLU A 223 -4.17 12.57 -5.07
C GLU A 223 -4.25 11.43 -4.06
N TYR A 224 -4.46 10.19 -4.53
CA TYR A 224 -4.51 9.04 -3.65
C TYR A 224 -3.18 8.79 -2.94
N ILE A 225 -2.07 8.76 -3.66
CA ILE A 225 -0.76 8.43 -3.09
C ILE A 225 -0.27 9.52 -2.14
N GLU A 226 -0.20 10.76 -2.62
CA GLU A 226 0.45 11.85 -1.88
C GLU A 226 -0.52 12.57 -0.95
N GLY A 227 -1.81 12.61 -1.25
CA GLY A 227 -2.84 13.27 -0.45
C GLY A 227 -3.50 12.40 0.62
N PHE A 228 -3.57 11.08 0.38
CA PHE A 228 -4.30 10.18 1.28
C PHE A 228 -3.47 8.96 1.73
N TYR A 229 -3.00 8.11 0.83
CA TYR A 229 -2.37 6.83 1.19
C TYR A 229 -1.15 7.00 2.10
N ASN A 230 -0.18 7.78 1.65
CA ASN A 230 1.03 7.98 2.42
C ASN A 230 0.83 8.78 3.71
N PRO A 231 0.12 9.94 3.70
CA PRO A 231 0.04 10.80 4.89
C PRO A 231 -1.11 10.46 5.85
N LYS A 232 -2.20 9.84 5.39
CA LYS A 232 -3.44 9.72 6.18
C LYS A 232 -3.95 8.30 6.35
N ARG A 233 -3.77 7.43 5.32
CA ARG A 233 -4.34 6.10 5.36
C ARG A 233 -3.69 5.24 6.43
N ILE A 234 -4.44 4.88 7.46
CA ILE A 234 -3.94 4.04 8.55
C ILE A 234 -3.95 2.55 8.16
N HIS A 235 -2.92 1.84 8.60
CA HIS A 235 -2.72 0.42 8.34
C HIS A 235 -2.70 -0.38 9.65
N SER A 236 -3.47 -1.46 9.72
CA SER A 236 -3.49 -2.33 10.91
C SER A 236 -2.12 -2.96 11.19
N SER A 237 -1.38 -3.33 10.13
CA SER A 237 -0.02 -3.87 10.25
C SER A 237 1.02 -2.86 10.72
N LEU A 238 0.71 -1.57 10.74
CA LEU A 238 1.55 -0.49 11.24
C LEU A 238 1.01 0.10 12.56
N GLY A 239 0.28 -0.68 13.34
CA GLY A 239 -0.31 -0.19 14.59
C GLY A 239 -1.34 0.93 14.37
N TYR A 240 -2.04 0.91 13.24
CA TYR A 240 -2.98 1.97 12.84
C TYR A 240 -2.33 3.34 12.67
N LEU A 241 -1.10 3.37 12.20
CA LEU A 241 -0.43 4.59 11.74
C LEU A 241 -0.50 4.70 10.23
N SER A 242 -0.35 5.92 9.72
CA SER A 242 -0.08 6.12 8.29
C SER A 242 1.36 5.73 7.98
N PRO A 243 1.70 5.40 6.71
CA PRO A 243 3.08 5.12 6.31
C PRO A 243 4.07 6.23 6.71
N ILE A 244 3.69 7.49 6.57
CA ILE A 244 4.54 8.62 6.96
C ILE A 244 4.70 8.71 8.48
N ASP A 245 3.62 8.56 9.23
CA ASP A 245 3.68 8.68 10.69
C ASP A 245 4.44 7.50 11.32
N TYR A 246 4.31 6.30 10.73
CA TYR A 246 5.09 5.14 11.16
C TYR A 246 6.61 5.36 10.97
N GLU A 247 7.03 5.95 9.85
CA GLU A 247 8.44 6.32 9.67
C GLU A 247 8.89 7.41 10.63
N LYS A 248 8.06 8.44 10.88
CA LYS A 248 8.39 9.49 11.86
C LYS A 248 8.58 8.91 13.25
N GLU A 249 7.70 8.01 13.68
CA GLU A 249 7.81 7.35 14.98
C GLU A 249 9.10 6.51 15.09
N PHE A 250 9.43 5.74 14.06
CA PHE A 250 10.68 4.99 13.98
C PHE A 250 11.92 5.88 14.12
N PHE A 251 11.97 7.01 13.43
CA PHE A 251 13.12 7.91 13.50
C PHE A 251 13.18 8.67 14.82
N SER A 252 12.04 9.02 15.43
CA SER A 252 12.01 9.69 16.73
C SER A 252 12.55 8.81 17.86
N GLN A 253 12.28 7.50 17.81
CA GLN A 253 12.79 6.55 18.81
C GLN A 253 14.31 6.31 18.70
N LYS A 254 14.92 6.59 17.55
CA LYS A 254 16.37 6.43 17.31
C LYS A 254 17.20 7.67 17.60
N THR A 255 16.56 8.81 17.84
CA THR A 255 17.26 10.04 18.24
C THR A 255 17.26 10.06 19.76
N PRO A 256 18.42 9.84 20.45
CA PRO A 256 18.47 9.96 21.90
C PRO A 256 18.09 11.40 22.27
N SER A 257 17.21 11.53 23.26
CA SER A 257 16.93 12.83 23.90
C SER A 257 18.27 13.41 24.35
N LYS A 258 18.63 14.59 23.83
CA LYS A 258 19.78 15.36 24.30
C LYS A 258 19.51 15.91 25.69
#